data_34a52127e639e5300088fde7d80c5451
#
_entry.id   34a52127e639e5300088fde7d80c5451
#
_cell.length_a   1.000
_cell.length_b   1.000
_cell.length_c   1.000
_cell.angle_alpha   90.00
_cell.angle_beta   90.00
_cell.angle_gamma   90.00
#
_symmetry.space_group_name_H-M   'P 1'
#
loop_
_entity.id
_entity.type
_entity.pdbx_description
1 polymer ?
#
loop_
_entity_poly.entity_id
_entity_poly.type
_entity_poly.pdbx_seq_one_letter_code
_entity_poly.pdbx_strand_id
1 'polypeptide(L)'
;MGESTIGRAFQILDMLGEQHSTITPDDVGDALGTTRSTTYRYIKELCDTGFLMQLTRGVYALGPRIVELERKIQLSDPLLNCSRPLMKEHVQLFPDSVLILCGLWGDRVLCLHQETAPSSNGHPPLIRRARGIPFPLFKGA
;
A
#
# COMPACT_ATOMS: atom_id res chain seq x y z
N MET A 1 8.92 15.61 -20.11
CA MET A 1 8.19 14.45 -20.65
C MET A 1 6.73 14.58 -20.23
N GLY A 2 5.80 14.64 -21.18
CA GLY A 2 4.38 14.76 -20.84
C GLY A 2 3.93 13.53 -20.07
N GLU A 3 3.34 13.74 -18.91
CA GLU A 3 2.77 12.67 -18.12
C GLU A 3 1.68 11.94 -18.90
N SER A 4 1.79 10.62 -18.97
CA SER A 4 0.78 9.81 -19.64
C SER A 4 -0.55 9.84 -18.88
N THR A 5 -1.66 9.61 -19.58
CA THR A 5 -3.00 9.49 -18.96
C THR A 5 -2.99 8.45 -17.82
N ILE A 6 -2.29 7.34 -18.02
CA ILE A 6 -2.12 6.28 -17.00
C ILE A 6 -1.31 6.81 -15.80
N GLY A 7 -0.23 7.54 -16.05
CA GLY A 7 0.57 8.14 -14.96
C GLY A 7 -0.26 9.08 -14.08
N ARG A 8 -1.11 9.91 -14.69
CA ARG A 8 -2.02 10.78 -13.93
C ARG A 8 -3.07 10.04 -13.13
N ALA A 9 -3.57 8.91 -13.64
CA ALA A 9 -4.48 8.06 -12.88
C ALA A 9 -3.81 7.48 -11.62
N PHE A 10 -2.55 7.04 -11.72
CA PHE A 10 -1.80 6.58 -10.56
C PHE A 10 -1.46 7.70 -9.57
N GLN A 11 -1.15 8.91 -10.03
CA GLN A 11 -0.95 10.07 -9.16
C GLN A 11 -2.19 10.36 -8.30
N ILE A 12 -3.40 10.17 -8.84
CA ILE A 12 -4.64 10.30 -8.06
C ILE A 12 -4.68 9.26 -6.92
N LEU A 13 -4.28 8.01 -7.20
CA LEU A 13 -4.24 6.98 -6.16
C LEU A 13 -3.18 7.28 -5.09
N ASP A 14 -2.04 7.85 -5.51
CA ASP A 14 -0.95 8.24 -4.60
C ASP A 14 -1.31 9.42 -3.67
N MET A 15 -2.36 10.19 -4.00
CA MET A 15 -2.89 11.22 -3.10
C MET A 15 -3.59 10.63 -1.87
N LEU A 16 -4.00 9.35 -1.95
CA LEU A 16 -4.68 8.64 -0.87
C LEU A 16 -3.67 7.86 -0.03
N GLY A 17 -3.71 8.03 1.28
CA GLY A 17 -2.79 7.38 2.20
C GLY A 17 -3.19 7.58 3.66
N GLU A 18 -2.25 7.38 4.56
CA GLU A 18 -2.50 7.46 6.00
C GLU A 18 -2.99 8.84 6.46
N GLN A 19 -2.51 9.92 5.82
CA GLN A 19 -2.88 11.30 6.19
C GLN A 19 -4.14 11.78 5.48
N HIS A 20 -4.43 11.25 4.29
CA HIS A 20 -5.57 11.62 3.47
C HIS A 20 -6.31 10.37 3.02
N SER A 21 -7.32 9.97 3.78
CA SER A 21 -8.13 8.78 3.45
C SER A 21 -9.16 9.02 2.34
N THR A 22 -9.39 10.28 1.99
CA THR A 22 -10.37 10.70 0.96
C THR A 22 -9.84 11.84 0.13
N ILE A 23 -10.36 11.96 -1.09
CA ILE A 23 -10.09 13.06 -2.04
C ILE A 23 -11.38 13.60 -2.63
N THR A 24 -11.34 14.86 -3.08
CA THR A 24 -12.42 15.50 -3.85
C THR A 24 -11.94 15.78 -5.29
N PRO A 25 -12.85 16.05 -6.24
CA PRO A 25 -12.47 16.49 -7.58
C PRO A 25 -11.66 17.78 -7.61
N ASP A 26 -11.88 18.68 -6.66
CA ASP A 26 -11.13 19.93 -6.58
C ASP A 26 -9.68 19.64 -6.15
N ASP A 27 -9.45 18.77 -5.14
CA ASP A 27 -8.10 18.34 -4.74
C ASP A 27 -7.32 17.73 -5.91
N VAL A 28 -7.99 16.86 -6.69
CA VAL A 28 -7.39 16.22 -7.87
C VAL A 28 -7.09 17.24 -8.97
N GLY A 29 -8.03 18.16 -9.24
CA GLY A 29 -7.86 19.22 -10.23
C GLY A 29 -6.67 20.11 -9.92
N ASP A 30 -6.53 20.53 -8.68
CA ASP A 30 -5.43 21.36 -8.19
C ASP A 30 -4.08 20.63 -8.26
N ALA A 31 -4.03 19.38 -7.80
CA ALA A 31 -2.80 18.57 -7.79
C ALA A 31 -2.29 18.25 -9.21
N LEU A 32 -3.19 17.98 -10.16
CA LEU A 32 -2.81 17.61 -11.53
C LEU A 32 -2.80 18.78 -12.53
N GLY A 33 -3.26 19.96 -12.13
CA GLY A 33 -3.41 21.11 -13.02
C GLY A 33 -4.37 20.82 -14.18
N THR A 34 -5.45 20.08 -13.95
CA THR A 34 -6.39 19.65 -14.98
C THR A 34 -7.72 20.40 -14.92
N THR A 35 -8.40 20.48 -16.08
CA THR A 35 -9.75 21.05 -16.12
C THR A 35 -10.72 20.12 -15.37
N ARG A 36 -11.79 20.71 -14.84
CA ARG A 36 -12.85 19.98 -14.11
C ARG A 36 -13.40 18.79 -14.92
N SER A 37 -13.62 18.96 -16.21
CA SER A 37 -14.09 17.88 -17.08
C SER A 37 -13.10 16.72 -17.16
N THR A 38 -11.82 17.02 -17.29
CA THR A 38 -10.75 16.02 -17.36
C THR A 38 -10.61 15.29 -16.02
N THR A 39 -10.66 16.01 -14.91
CA THR A 39 -10.63 15.45 -13.55
C THR A 39 -11.77 14.45 -13.35
N TYR A 40 -13.00 14.83 -13.65
CA TYR A 40 -14.15 13.92 -13.51
C TYR A 40 -14.04 12.68 -14.38
N ARG A 41 -13.45 12.79 -15.57
CA ARG A 41 -13.20 11.64 -16.43
C ARG A 41 -12.23 10.66 -15.78
N TYR A 42 -11.10 11.12 -15.23
CA TYR A 42 -10.15 10.24 -14.52
C TYR A 42 -10.78 9.57 -13.31
N ILE A 43 -11.48 10.35 -12.48
CA ILE A 43 -12.17 9.81 -11.29
C ILE A 43 -13.19 8.75 -11.71
N LYS A 44 -13.98 9.02 -12.76
CA LYS A 44 -14.96 8.06 -13.26
C LYS A 44 -14.29 6.76 -13.73
N GLU A 45 -13.24 6.84 -14.53
CA GLU A 45 -12.51 5.66 -15.01
C GLU A 45 -11.93 4.84 -13.85
N LEU A 46 -11.39 5.50 -12.82
CA LEU A 46 -10.90 4.82 -11.62
C LEU A 46 -12.04 4.18 -10.80
N CYS A 47 -13.22 4.81 -10.74
CA CYS A 47 -14.40 4.21 -10.12
C CYS A 47 -14.93 3.03 -10.93
N ASP A 48 -15.02 3.16 -12.25
CA ASP A 48 -15.51 2.09 -13.15
C ASP A 48 -14.61 0.85 -13.09
N THR A 49 -13.31 1.03 -12.84
CA THR A 49 -12.34 -0.05 -12.64
C THR A 49 -12.22 -0.54 -11.19
N GLY A 50 -12.89 0.12 -10.25
CA GLY A 50 -12.91 -0.23 -8.84
C GLY A 50 -11.67 0.20 -8.04
N PHE A 51 -10.76 0.99 -8.62
CA PHE A 51 -9.62 1.56 -7.90
C PHE A 51 -10.01 2.70 -6.96
N LEU A 52 -11.06 3.45 -7.32
CA LEU A 52 -11.73 4.39 -6.43
C LEU A 52 -13.16 3.92 -6.14
N MET A 53 -13.69 4.39 -5.03
CA MET A 53 -15.11 4.28 -4.70
C MET A 53 -15.62 5.60 -4.18
N GLN A 54 -16.86 5.94 -4.53
CA GLN A 54 -17.51 7.12 -4.00
C GLN A 54 -18.14 6.80 -2.64
N LEU A 55 -17.73 7.51 -1.60
CA LEU A 55 -18.30 7.37 -0.25
C LEU A 55 -19.56 8.23 -0.09
N THR A 56 -19.46 9.48 -0.51
CA THR A 56 -20.55 10.44 -0.54
C THR A 56 -20.42 11.30 -1.79
N ARG A 57 -21.40 12.18 -2.05
CA ARG A 57 -21.35 13.03 -3.24
C ARG A 57 -20.07 13.87 -3.27
N GLY A 58 -19.24 13.65 -4.29
CA GLY A 58 -17.99 14.36 -4.50
C GLY A 58 -16.83 13.98 -3.58
N VAL A 59 -16.96 12.88 -2.81
CA VAL A 59 -15.88 12.38 -1.93
C VAL A 59 -15.56 10.94 -2.30
N TYR A 60 -14.28 10.68 -2.55
CA TYR A 60 -13.78 9.41 -3.06
C TYR A 60 -12.67 8.85 -2.16
N ALA A 61 -12.60 7.53 -2.09
CA ALA A 61 -11.57 6.78 -1.36
C ALA A 61 -11.03 5.64 -2.23
N LEU A 62 -10.00 4.93 -1.73
CA LEU A 62 -9.52 3.71 -2.38
C LEU A 62 -10.64 2.68 -2.49
N GLY A 63 -10.78 2.12 -3.67
CA GLY A 63 -11.82 1.14 -4.00
C GLY A 63 -11.40 -0.31 -3.73
N PRO A 64 -12.35 -1.26 -3.82
CA PRO A 64 -12.14 -2.67 -3.48
C PRO A 64 -11.13 -3.38 -4.39
N ARG A 65 -10.86 -2.84 -5.58
CA ARG A 65 -9.89 -3.42 -6.52
C ARG A 65 -8.50 -3.57 -5.92
N ILE A 66 -8.11 -2.67 -5.01
CA ILE A 66 -6.83 -2.74 -4.29
C ILE A 66 -6.76 -4.03 -3.46
N VAL A 67 -7.83 -4.35 -2.73
CA VAL A 67 -7.91 -5.55 -1.89
C VAL A 67 -7.89 -6.82 -2.75
N GLU A 68 -8.57 -6.81 -3.91
CA GLU A 68 -8.54 -7.94 -4.83
C GLU A 68 -7.14 -8.20 -5.40
N LEU A 69 -6.42 -7.14 -5.77
CA LEU A 69 -5.05 -7.26 -6.28
C LEU A 69 -4.09 -7.73 -5.19
N GLU A 70 -4.21 -7.20 -3.98
CA GLU A 70 -3.46 -7.64 -2.82
C GLU A 70 -3.70 -9.14 -2.55
N ARG A 71 -4.96 -9.60 -2.62
CA ARG A 71 -5.29 -11.01 -2.48
C ARG A 71 -4.59 -11.88 -3.52
N LYS A 72 -4.53 -11.41 -4.78
CA LYS A 72 -3.83 -12.14 -5.85
C LYS A 72 -2.33 -12.26 -5.54
N ILE A 73 -1.68 -11.18 -5.10
CA ILE A 73 -0.27 -11.21 -4.67
C ILE A 73 -0.09 -12.22 -3.54
N GLN A 74 -0.94 -12.18 -2.52
CA GLN A 74 -0.88 -13.11 -1.38
C GLN A 74 -0.92 -14.59 -1.77
N LEU A 75 -1.64 -14.91 -2.84
CA LEU A 75 -1.82 -16.29 -3.30
C LEU A 75 -0.75 -16.74 -4.31
N SER A 76 -0.26 -15.83 -5.13
CA SER A 76 0.56 -16.18 -6.30
C SER A 76 2.05 -15.85 -6.16
N ASP A 77 2.44 -15.04 -5.17
CA ASP A 77 3.85 -14.65 -4.99
C ASP A 77 4.68 -15.84 -4.45
N PRO A 78 5.62 -16.38 -5.24
CA PRO A 78 6.42 -17.52 -4.82
C PRO A 78 7.28 -17.22 -3.60
N LEU A 79 7.79 -15.98 -3.47
CA LEU A 79 8.61 -15.57 -2.34
C LEU A 79 7.80 -15.62 -1.04
N LEU A 80 6.59 -15.08 -1.06
CA LEU A 80 5.69 -15.13 0.09
C LEU A 80 5.32 -16.58 0.45
N ASN A 81 5.02 -17.39 -0.54
CA ASN A 81 4.58 -18.78 -0.33
C ASN A 81 5.70 -19.64 0.27
N CYS A 82 6.96 -19.45 -0.16
CA CYS A 82 8.09 -20.15 0.40
C CYS A 82 8.52 -19.60 1.77
N SER A 83 8.46 -18.29 1.97
CA SER A 83 8.99 -17.64 3.18
C SER A 83 8.09 -17.80 4.39
N ARG A 84 6.78 -17.75 4.24
CA ARG A 84 5.81 -17.81 5.35
C ARG A 84 6.00 -19.01 6.28
N PRO A 85 6.04 -20.27 5.79
CA PRO A 85 6.22 -21.41 6.67
C PRO A 85 7.57 -21.36 7.40
N LEU A 86 8.63 -20.96 6.71
CA LEU A 86 9.97 -20.82 7.30
C LEU A 86 10.00 -19.75 8.40
N MET A 87 9.43 -18.59 8.12
CA MET A 87 9.37 -17.49 9.09
C MET A 87 8.54 -17.87 10.31
N LYS A 88 7.41 -18.55 10.11
CA LYS A 88 6.55 -19.03 11.19
C LYS A 88 7.26 -20.03 12.11
N GLU A 89 8.06 -20.91 11.54
CA GLU A 89 8.87 -21.87 12.30
C GLU A 89 10.01 -21.17 13.04
N HIS A 90 10.79 -20.36 12.33
CA HIS A 90 11.99 -19.75 12.88
C HIS A 90 11.72 -18.69 13.94
N VAL A 91 10.62 -17.93 13.82
CA VAL A 91 10.28 -16.91 14.82
C VAL A 91 10.08 -17.50 16.22
N GLN A 92 9.66 -18.75 16.30
CA GLN A 92 9.46 -19.45 17.58
C GLN A 92 10.78 -19.70 18.34
N LEU A 93 11.91 -19.68 17.63
CA LEU A 93 13.23 -19.89 18.24
C LEU A 93 13.76 -18.63 18.94
N PHE A 94 13.14 -17.49 18.70
CA PHE A 94 13.58 -16.18 19.19
C PHE A 94 12.42 -15.45 19.91
N PRO A 95 12.16 -15.74 21.20
CA PRO A 95 11.13 -15.04 21.94
C PRO A 95 11.27 -13.51 21.86
N ASP A 96 10.17 -12.79 21.92
CA ASP A 96 10.09 -11.33 21.86
C ASP A 96 10.66 -10.70 20.57
N SER A 97 10.83 -11.48 19.51
CA SER A 97 11.35 -11.04 18.22
C SER A 97 10.27 -10.89 17.16
N VAL A 98 10.63 -10.18 16.09
CA VAL A 98 9.83 -10.04 14.88
C VAL A 98 10.71 -10.36 13.68
N LEU A 99 10.28 -11.29 12.83
CA LEU A 99 10.86 -11.54 11.51
C LEU A 99 10.10 -10.75 10.47
N ILE A 100 10.82 -9.99 9.66
CA ILE A 100 10.22 -9.16 8.61
C ILE A 100 10.80 -9.57 7.26
N LEU A 101 9.94 -9.95 6.32
CA LEU A 101 10.29 -10.11 4.92
C LEU A 101 10.10 -8.79 4.20
N CYS A 102 11.15 -8.31 3.56
CA CYS A 102 11.13 -7.06 2.82
C CYS A 102 11.43 -7.28 1.34
N GLY A 103 10.79 -6.48 0.51
CA GLY A 103 11.11 -6.33 -0.91
C GLY A 103 11.69 -4.95 -1.19
N LEU A 104 12.66 -4.88 -2.11
CA LEU A 104 13.24 -3.62 -2.59
C LEU A 104 12.48 -3.17 -3.83
N TRP A 105 12.02 -1.93 -3.83
CA TRP A 105 11.36 -1.30 -4.96
C TRP A 105 11.93 0.10 -5.18
N GLY A 106 12.77 0.24 -6.18
CA GLY A 106 13.53 1.48 -6.41
C GLY A 106 14.42 1.82 -5.20
N ASP A 107 14.15 2.93 -4.56
CA ASP A 107 14.84 3.42 -3.35
C ASP A 107 14.07 3.14 -2.05
N ARG A 108 12.97 2.39 -2.14
CA ARG A 108 12.10 2.07 -1.01
C ARG A 108 12.15 0.60 -0.68
N VAL A 109 12.06 0.32 0.61
CA VAL A 109 11.88 -1.04 1.13
C VAL A 109 10.42 -1.18 1.56
N LEU A 110 9.77 -2.25 1.08
CA LEU A 110 8.40 -2.56 1.44
C LEU A 110 8.37 -3.78 2.36
N CYS A 111 7.64 -3.71 3.45
CA CYS A 111 7.30 -4.89 4.25
C CYS A 111 6.32 -5.76 3.47
N LEU A 112 6.76 -6.96 3.09
CA LEU A 112 5.93 -7.94 2.35
C LEU A 112 5.21 -8.89 3.31
N HIS A 113 5.86 -9.27 4.41
CA HIS A 113 5.31 -10.16 5.41
C HIS A 113 6.02 -9.98 6.75
N GLN A 114 5.32 -10.28 7.83
CA GLN A 114 5.84 -10.21 9.19
C GLN A 114 5.31 -11.39 9.99
N GLU A 115 6.20 -12.03 10.76
CA GLU A 115 5.86 -12.98 11.80
C GLU A 115 6.36 -12.48 13.15
N THR A 116 5.57 -12.66 14.18
CA THR A 116 5.88 -12.20 15.54
C THR A 116 5.97 -13.39 16.47
N ALA A 117 7.07 -13.49 17.20
CA ALA A 117 7.23 -14.50 18.23
C ALA A 117 6.21 -14.33 19.38
N PRO A 118 5.87 -15.40 20.08
CA PRO A 118 5.16 -15.28 21.34
C PRO A 118 5.93 -14.37 22.30
N SER A 119 5.22 -13.50 22.99
CA SER A 119 5.84 -12.62 23.99
C SER A 119 6.05 -13.35 25.30
N SER A 120 7.26 -13.29 25.83
CA SER A 120 7.58 -13.83 27.16
C SER A 120 6.91 -13.04 28.29
N ASN A 121 6.63 -11.75 28.07
CA ASN A 121 6.10 -10.82 29.07
C ASN A 121 4.64 -10.39 28.83
N GLY A 122 3.95 -11.02 27.86
CA GLY A 122 2.58 -10.66 27.48
C GLY A 122 2.45 -9.35 26.68
N HIS A 123 3.56 -8.66 26.41
CA HIS A 123 3.58 -7.45 25.60
C HIS A 123 4.11 -7.75 24.19
N PRO A 124 3.42 -7.31 23.14
CA PRO A 124 3.90 -7.49 21.78
C PRO A 124 5.20 -6.71 21.55
N PRO A 125 6.11 -7.21 20.67
CA PRO A 125 7.33 -6.49 20.33
C PRO A 125 7.05 -5.05 19.88
N LEU A 126 7.94 -4.13 20.27
CA LEU A 126 7.82 -2.69 19.99
C LEU A 126 7.92 -2.36 18.50
N ILE A 127 8.68 -3.17 17.73
CA ILE A 127 8.87 -2.95 16.30
C ILE A 127 7.87 -3.81 15.53
N ARG A 128 6.88 -3.15 14.97
CA ARG A 128 5.94 -3.76 14.02
C ARG A 128 5.96 -2.98 12.73
N ARG A 129 6.08 -3.69 11.61
CA ARG A 129 5.96 -3.11 10.27
C ARG A 129 4.77 -3.76 9.59
N ALA A 130 3.70 -3.02 9.45
CA ALA A 130 2.55 -3.53 8.70
C ALA A 130 2.92 -3.75 7.24
N ARG A 131 2.31 -4.77 6.63
CA ARG A 131 2.46 -5.05 5.20
C ARG A 131 2.08 -3.82 4.38
N GLY A 132 2.88 -3.52 3.36
CA GLY A 132 2.66 -2.39 2.46
C GLY A 132 3.21 -1.06 2.95
N ILE A 133 3.69 -0.95 4.20
CA ILE A 133 4.33 0.29 4.67
C ILE A 133 5.73 0.39 4.05
N PRO A 134 5.99 1.42 3.21
CA PRO A 134 7.31 1.70 2.70
C PRO A 134 8.19 2.35 3.79
N PHE A 135 9.47 2.08 3.76
CA PHE A 135 10.46 2.79 4.54
C PHE A 135 11.70 3.06 3.70
N PRO A 136 12.43 4.18 3.94
CA PRO A 136 13.59 4.51 3.14
C PRO A 136 14.72 3.51 3.39
N LEU A 137 15.48 3.20 2.33
CA LEU A 137 16.78 2.61 2.49
C LEU A 137 17.66 3.63 3.23
N PHE A 138 18.15 3.27 4.40
CA PHE A 138 19.22 4.05 5.02
C PHE A 138 20.45 3.98 4.11
N LYS A 139 20.69 5.05 3.38
CA LYS A 139 22.02 5.31 2.85
C LYS A 139 22.84 5.63 4.08
N GLY A 140 23.76 4.72 4.43
CA GLY A 140 24.59 4.89 5.62
C GLY A 140 25.21 6.27 5.69
N ALA A 141 25.35 6.75 6.90
CA ALA A 141 26.06 7.98 7.20
C ALA A 141 27.52 7.91 6.72
#